data_0cef0b98b44a2da608fba193f715c1cf
#
_entry.id   0cef0b98b44a2da608fba193f715c1cf
#
_cell.length_a   1.000
_cell.length_b   1.000
_cell.length_c   1.000
_cell.angle_alpha   90.00
_cell.angle_beta   90.00
_cell.angle_gamma   90.00
#
_symmetry.space_group_name_H-M   'P 1'
#
loop_
_entity.id
_entity.type
_entity.pdbx_description
1 polymer ?
#
loop_
_entity_poly.entity_id
_entity_poly.type
_entity_poly.pdbx_seq_one_letter_code
_entity_poly.pdbx_strand_id
1 'polypeptide(L)'
;MAKLQKAGIELTPRETTTAAQVRSSMTVPPDLVVGLLGSADDNLRALEAGLSADVHVRGNAVNLSGSAADVALAERVISELIAIVAGGQALSPDSVRRSLAMVSGEDNASPAEVLTLDILSRRGKTIRPKTLNQKRYVDAIDAHTVVFGIGPAGTGKTYLAMAKAVQALQTKQVTRIILTRPAVEAGERLGFLPGTLSEKIDPYLRPLYDALHDMMDPEAIPKLMSAGVIEVAPLAYMRGRTINDSFIILDEAQNTTAEQMKMFLTRLGFGSQMVVTGDVTQVDLPAGASGLQLVTKVLNHLD
;
A
#
# COMPACT_ATOMS: atom_id res chain seq x y z
N MET A 1 -18.95 -44.62 43.24
CA MET A 1 -17.99 -45.32 42.38
C MET A 1 -18.48 -46.66 41.90
N ALA A 2 -19.77 -46.86 41.56
CA ALA A 2 -20.26 -48.15 41.15
C ALA A 2 -21.48 -48.10 40.20
N LYS A 3 -21.49 -47.13 39.27
CA LYS A 3 -22.56 -46.97 38.23
C LYS A 3 -22.09 -46.60 36.83
N LEU A 4 -20.77 -46.63 36.53
CA LEU A 4 -20.22 -46.28 35.21
C LEU A 4 -19.49 -47.43 34.51
N GLN A 5 -19.72 -48.67 34.93
CA GLN A 5 -19.04 -49.86 34.37
C GLN A 5 -19.97 -50.73 33.50
N LYS A 6 -21.00 -50.16 32.87
CA LYS A 6 -21.95 -50.89 32.00
C LYS A 6 -22.20 -50.21 30.63
N ALA A 7 -21.25 -49.50 30.10
CA ALA A 7 -21.22 -49.16 28.67
C ALA A 7 -19.78 -49.39 28.19
N GLY A 8 -19.55 -50.53 27.53
CA GLY A 8 -18.26 -50.92 26.98
C GLY A 8 -17.81 -49.96 25.88
N ILE A 9 -17.29 -48.83 26.27
CA ILE A 9 -16.55 -47.92 25.40
C ILE A 9 -15.08 -48.16 25.72
N GLU A 10 -14.44 -49.05 24.96
CA GLU A 10 -12.99 -49.10 24.83
C GLU A 10 -12.54 -47.80 24.22
N LEU A 11 -11.93 -46.97 25.03
CA LEU A 11 -11.16 -45.81 24.52
C LEU A 11 -9.89 -46.39 23.88
N THR A 12 -9.91 -46.58 22.56
CA THR A 12 -8.70 -46.74 21.78
C THR A 12 -7.80 -45.54 22.04
N PRO A 13 -6.50 -45.76 22.35
CA PRO A 13 -5.55 -44.65 22.46
C PRO A 13 -5.58 -43.88 21.13
N ARG A 14 -5.78 -42.56 21.19
CA ARG A 14 -5.49 -41.69 20.04
C ARG A 14 -4.02 -41.92 19.70
N GLU A 15 -3.76 -42.57 18.60
CA GLU A 15 -2.45 -42.53 17.95
C GLU A 15 -2.17 -41.07 17.66
N THR A 16 -1.33 -40.43 18.47
CA THR A 16 -0.64 -39.22 18.10
C THR A 16 0.30 -39.61 16.96
N THR A 17 -0.16 -39.45 15.74
CA THR A 17 0.72 -39.48 14.55
C THR A 17 1.73 -38.36 14.77
N THR A 18 2.91 -38.75 15.23
CA THR A 18 4.08 -37.86 15.31
C THR A 18 4.36 -37.45 13.85
N ALA A 19 3.98 -36.25 13.44
CA ALA A 19 4.32 -35.73 12.13
C ALA A 19 5.82 -35.88 11.97
N ALA A 20 6.26 -36.57 10.91
CA ALA A 20 7.67 -36.85 10.67
C ALA A 20 8.42 -35.49 10.66
N GLN A 21 9.32 -35.31 11.63
CA GLN A 21 10.17 -34.13 11.66
C GLN A 21 11.11 -34.15 10.43
N VAL A 22 10.99 -33.14 9.61
CA VAL A 22 11.86 -32.89 8.45
C VAL A 22 12.96 -31.93 8.87
N ARG A 23 14.17 -32.16 8.37
CA ARG A 23 15.30 -31.25 8.51
C ARG A 23 15.74 -30.78 7.13
N SER A 24 16.03 -29.51 7.00
CA SER A 24 16.56 -28.89 5.80
C SER A 24 17.71 -27.97 6.14
N SER A 25 18.61 -27.75 5.22
CA SER A 25 19.72 -26.83 5.37
C SER A 25 19.87 -25.99 4.11
N MET A 26 19.87 -24.67 4.28
CA MET A 26 20.06 -23.69 3.22
C MET A 26 21.38 -22.98 3.41
N THR A 27 22.13 -22.76 2.31
CA THR A 27 23.37 -21.98 2.34
C THR A 27 23.12 -20.58 1.82
N VAL A 28 23.38 -19.58 2.66
CA VAL A 28 23.28 -18.16 2.31
C VAL A 28 24.62 -17.68 1.79
N PRO A 29 24.69 -16.87 0.72
CA PRO A 29 25.93 -16.23 0.30
C PRO A 29 26.54 -15.43 1.47
N PRO A 30 27.86 -15.56 1.75
CA PRO A 30 28.49 -14.99 2.95
C PRO A 30 28.31 -13.46 3.10
N ASP A 31 28.30 -12.74 1.98
CA ASP A 31 28.08 -11.30 1.88
C ASP A 31 26.63 -10.86 2.22
N LEU A 32 25.67 -11.77 2.14
CA LEU A 32 24.26 -11.49 2.42
C LEU A 32 23.85 -11.86 3.87
N VAL A 33 24.67 -12.64 4.58
CA VAL A 33 24.33 -13.15 5.92
C VAL A 33 24.01 -12.02 6.89
N VAL A 34 24.87 -11.01 6.97
CA VAL A 34 24.68 -9.87 7.88
C VAL A 34 23.41 -9.10 7.57
N GLY A 35 23.12 -8.89 6.28
CA GLY A 35 21.89 -8.24 5.83
C GLY A 35 20.62 -9.05 6.15
N LEU A 36 20.71 -10.38 6.05
CA LEU A 36 19.62 -11.30 6.37
C LEU A 36 19.31 -11.33 7.86
N LEU A 37 20.34 -11.49 8.70
CA LEU A 37 20.19 -11.62 10.16
C LEU A 37 19.86 -10.29 10.84
N GLY A 38 20.29 -9.18 10.25
CA GLY A 38 20.13 -7.84 10.80
C GLY A 38 21.08 -7.49 11.93
N SER A 39 20.95 -6.28 12.45
CA SER A 39 21.77 -5.80 13.57
C SER A 39 21.42 -6.56 14.85
N ALA A 40 22.42 -7.18 15.49
CA ALA A 40 22.22 -8.01 16.68
C ALA A 40 21.14 -9.12 16.50
N ASP A 41 21.05 -9.69 15.30
CA ASP A 41 20.10 -10.76 14.93
C ASP A 41 18.60 -10.37 15.06
N ASP A 42 18.27 -9.08 14.89
CA ASP A 42 16.89 -8.59 15.01
C ASP A 42 15.94 -9.22 14.00
N ASN A 43 16.41 -9.42 12.75
CA ASN A 43 15.64 -10.04 11.70
C ASN A 43 15.47 -11.55 11.96
N LEU A 44 16.52 -12.22 12.47
CA LEU A 44 16.45 -13.64 12.87
C LEU A 44 15.40 -13.84 13.95
N ARG A 45 15.41 -13.02 15.00
CA ARG A 45 14.38 -13.07 16.05
C ARG A 45 12.95 -12.86 15.51
N ALA A 46 12.81 -11.98 14.52
CA ALA A 46 11.50 -11.77 13.88
C ALA A 46 11.06 -12.99 13.05
N LEU A 47 12.02 -13.69 12.41
CA LEU A 47 11.77 -14.96 11.71
C LEU A 47 11.35 -16.07 12.69
N GLU A 48 12.12 -16.28 13.75
CA GLU A 48 11.86 -17.29 14.78
C GLU A 48 10.50 -17.08 15.45
N ALA A 49 10.15 -15.82 15.71
CA ALA A 49 8.85 -15.47 16.31
C ALA A 49 7.65 -15.71 15.37
N GLY A 50 7.86 -15.72 14.06
CA GLY A 50 6.80 -15.83 13.08
C GLY A 50 6.69 -17.18 12.37
N LEU A 51 7.66 -18.07 12.55
CA LEU A 51 7.70 -19.42 11.97
C LEU A 51 7.38 -20.47 13.02
N SER A 52 6.70 -21.54 12.62
CA SER A 52 6.51 -22.74 13.46
C SER A 52 7.68 -23.73 13.34
N ALA A 53 8.52 -23.59 12.31
CA ALA A 53 9.76 -24.34 12.17
C ALA A 53 10.85 -23.75 13.05
N ASP A 54 11.67 -24.60 13.68
CA ASP A 54 12.89 -24.18 14.36
C ASP A 54 13.92 -23.70 13.35
N VAL A 55 14.51 -22.52 13.58
CA VAL A 55 15.52 -21.90 12.71
C VAL A 55 16.82 -21.77 13.48
N HIS A 56 17.89 -22.41 12.98
CA HIS A 56 19.23 -22.31 13.59
C HIS A 56 20.25 -21.88 12.55
N VAL A 57 20.94 -20.80 12.83
CA VAL A 57 21.99 -20.27 11.95
C VAL A 57 23.36 -20.61 12.51
N ARG A 58 24.24 -21.17 11.67
CA ARG A 58 25.63 -21.44 11.99
C ARG A 58 26.52 -21.00 10.84
N GLY A 59 27.23 -19.90 11.01
CA GLY A 59 27.99 -19.26 9.92
C GLY A 59 27.05 -18.78 8.81
N ASN A 60 27.16 -19.34 7.64
CA ASN A 60 26.29 -19.06 6.49
C ASN A 60 25.26 -20.18 6.21
N ALA A 61 25.17 -21.17 7.07
CA ALA A 61 24.19 -22.25 6.96
C ALA A 61 22.98 -21.95 7.86
N VAL A 62 21.78 -21.98 7.28
CA VAL A 62 20.51 -21.89 7.97
C VAL A 62 19.89 -23.28 8.01
N ASN A 63 19.76 -23.84 9.20
CA ASN A 63 19.20 -25.16 9.44
C ASN A 63 17.77 -25.01 9.93
N LEU A 64 16.85 -25.74 9.31
CA LEU A 64 15.43 -25.73 9.58
C LEU A 64 14.98 -27.09 10.06
N SER A 65 14.12 -27.14 11.09
CA SER A 65 13.51 -28.39 11.55
C SER A 65 12.06 -28.17 11.99
N GLY A 66 11.19 -29.14 11.69
CA GLY A 66 9.76 -29.04 11.98
C GLY A 66 8.92 -30.00 11.15
N SER A 67 7.63 -29.70 10.99
CA SER A 67 6.79 -30.44 10.05
C SER A 67 7.21 -30.12 8.60
N ALA A 68 6.89 -31.00 7.66
CA ALA A 68 7.21 -30.77 6.24
C ALA A 68 6.61 -29.44 5.70
N ALA A 69 5.40 -29.09 6.16
CA ALA A 69 4.76 -27.85 5.75
C ALA A 69 5.45 -26.60 6.35
N ASP A 70 5.83 -26.66 7.63
CA ASP A 70 6.50 -25.55 8.32
C ASP A 70 7.90 -25.31 7.75
N VAL A 71 8.64 -26.38 7.46
CA VAL A 71 9.98 -26.30 6.84
C VAL A 71 9.88 -25.71 5.45
N ALA A 72 8.93 -26.16 4.62
CA ALA A 72 8.74 -25.64 3.27
C ALA A 72 8.35 -24.14 3.28
N LEU A 73 7.51 -23.71 4.23
CA LEU A 73 7.18 -22.30 4.43
C LEU A 73 8.42 -21.49 4.81
N ALA A 74 9.22 -21.99 5.77
CA ALA A 74 10.44 -21.34 6.23
C ALA A 74 11.47 -21.18 5.10
N GLU A 75 11.70 -22.25 4.31
CA GLU A 75 12.60 -22.22 3.14
C GLU A 75 12.16 -21.13 2.15
N ARG A 76 10.89 -21.07 1.87
CA ARG A 76 10.34 -20.09 0.94
C ARG A 76 10.50 -18.66 1.46
N VAL A 77 10.14 -18.40 2.72
CA VAL A 77 10.32 -17.07 3.33
C VAL A 77 11.79 -16.65 3.31
N ILE A 78 12.70 -17.52 3.71
CA ILE A 78 14.14 -17.23 3.74
C ILE A 78 14.68 -16.96 2.34
N SER A 79 14.26 -17.74 1.34
CA SER A 79 14.65 -17.53 -0.06
C SER A 79 14.22 -16.14 -0.57
N GLU A 80 13.00 -15.71 -0.25
CA GLU A 80 12.49 -14.38 -0.59
C GLU A 80 13.29 -13.26 0.11
N LEU A 81 13.62 -13.44 1.40
CA LEU A 81 14.43 -12.47 2.15
C LEU A 81 15.84 -12.36 1.59
N ILE A 82 16.45 -13.48 1.19
CA ILE A 82 17.76 -13.50 0.51
C ILE A 82 17.67 -12.71 -0.80
N ALA A 83 16.62 -12.91 -1.58
CA ALA A 83 16.42 -12.18 -2.84
C ALA A 83 16.27 -10.66 -2.61
N ILE A 84 15.61 -10.22 -1.55
CA ILE A 84 15.49 -8.80 -1.17
C ILE A 84 16.88 -8.21 -0.84
N VAL A 85 17.67 -8.92 -0.03
CA VAL A 85 19.02 -8.46 0.35
C VAL A 85 19.94 -8.45 -0.86
N ALA A 86 19.89 -9.49 -1.71
CA ALA A 86 20.66 -9.57 -2.96
C ALA A 86 20.32 -8.43 -3.93
N GLY A 87 19.07 -7.95 -3.91
CA GLY A 87 18.63 -6.74 -4.61
C GLY A 87 19.14 -5.43 -3.99
N GLY A 88 20.03 -5.49 -2.98
CA GLY A 88 20.63 -4.32 -2.34
C GLY A 88 19.72 -3.61 -1.32
N GLN A 89 18.65 -4.28 -0.86
CA GLN A 89 17.74 -3.67 0.11
C GLN A 89 18.05 -4.11 1.54
N ALA A 90 18.00 -3.14 2.46
CA ALA A 90 18.11 -3.43 3.88
C ALA A 90 16.80 -4.05 4.40
N LEU A 91 16.92 -5.19 5.07
CA LEU A 91 15.82 -5.78 5.83
C LEU A 91 15.69 -5.10 7.21
N SER A 92 14.46 -5.08 7.68
CA SER A 92 14.11 -4.74 9.06
C SER A 92 13.19 -5.81 9.63
N PRO A 93 13.04 -5.94 10.96
CA PRO A 93 12.10 -6.87 11.57
C PRO A 93 10.67 -6.71 11.05
N ASP A 94 10.28 -5.49 10.68
CA ASP A 94 8.97 -5.21 10.08
C ASP A 94 8.85 -5.75 8.65
N SER A 95 9.92 -5.63 7.83
CA SER A 95 9.98 -6.24 6.50
C SER A 95 9.87 -7.76 6.57
N VAL A 96 10.55 -8.38 7.55
CA VAL A 96 10.48 -9.84 7.80
C VAL A 96 9.05 -10.27 8.15
N ARG A 97 8.39 -9.57 9.08
CA ARG A 97 6.99 -9.86 9.44
C ARG A 97 6.04 -9.73 8.26
N ARG A 98 6.22 -8.72 7.42
CA ARG A 98 5.42 -8.55 6.19
C ARG A 98 5.68 -9.66 5.18
N SER A 99 6.93 -10.04 4.98
CA SER A 99 7.28 -11.16 4.10
C SER A 99 6.65 -12.47 4.57
N LEU A 100 6.69 -12.75 5.86
CA LEU A 100 5.99 -13.89 6.47
C LEU A 100 4.49 -13.86 6.16
N ALA A 101 3.82 -12.73 6.38
CA ALA A 101 2.40 -12.59 6.12
C ALA A 101 2.05 -12.76 4.62
N MET A 102 2.91 -12.30 3.70
CA MET A 102 2.70 -12.46 2.25
C MET A 102 2.84 -13.91 1.81
N VAL A 103 3.86 -14.63 2.31
CA VAL A 103 4.12 -16.02 1.93
C VAL A 103 3.11 -16.97 2.58
N SER A 104 2.64 -16.67 3.80
CA SER A 104 1.63 -17.48 4.51
C SER A 104 0.21 -17.21 4.02
N GLY A 105 -0.02 -16.14 3.26
CA GLY A 105 -1.34 -15.77 2.75
C GLY A 105 -1.78 -16.64 1.57
N GLU A 106 -3.09 -16.65 1.29
CA GLU A 106 -3.69 -17.43 0.20
C GLU A 106 -3.16 -17.05 -1.20
N ASP A 107 -2.78 -15.81 -1.38
CA ASP A 107 -2.31 -15.25 -2.67
C ASP A 107 -0.91 -15.70 -3.09
N ASN A 108 -0.18 -16.35 -2.20
CA ASN A 108 1.15 -16.92 -2.48
C ASN A 108 2.13 -15.91 -3.14
N ALA A 109 2.07 -14.64 -2.72
CA ALA A 109 2.82 -13.55 -3.32
C ALA A 109 4.32 -13.64 -3.04
N SER A 110 5.15 -13.14 -3.96
CA SER A 110 6.59 -12.99 -3.75
C SER A 110 6.90 -11.68 -3.01
N PRO A 111 7.37 -11.73 -1.75
CA PRO A 111 7.83 -10.53 -1.05
C PRO A 111 8.93 -9.77 -1.79
N ALA A 112 9.83 -10.47 -2.48
CA ALA A 112 10.88 -9.84 -3.25
C ALA A 112 10.30 -8.96 -4.38
N GLU A 113 9.34 -9.45 -5.15
CA GLU A 113 8.69 -8.66 -6.20
C GLU A 113 7.95 -7.44 -5.65
N VAL A 114 7.33 -7.55 -4.46
CA VAL A 114 6.61 -6.46 -3.83
C VAL A 114 7.55 -5.41 -3.27
N LEU A 115 8.53 -5.83 -2.46
CA LEU A 115 9.38 -4.93 -1.68
C LEU A 115 10.54 -4.34 -2.47
N THR A 116 10.88 -4.90 -3.65
CA THR A 116 11.93 -4.37 -4.53
C THR A 116 11.40 -3.45 -5.64
N LEU A 117 10.08 -3.30 -5.78
CA LEU A 117 9.50 -2.43 -6.79
C LEU A 117 9.72 -0.95 -6.45
N ASP A 118 10.62 -0.30 -7.17
CA ASP A 118 10.93 1.12 -7.03
C ASP A 118 9.92 1.96 -7.83
N ILE A 119 9.09 2.74 -7.14
CA ILE A 119 8.19 3.70 -7.79
C ILE A 119 8.93 5.01 -8.05
N LEU A 120 9.56 5.53 -7.02
CA LEU A 120 10.24 6.82 -7.08
C LEU A 120 11.44 6.81 -6.13
N SER A 121 12.60 7.24 -6.63
CA SER A 121 13.81 7.38 -5.80
C SER A 121 14.28 8.82 -5.77
N ARG A 122 14.53 9.34 -4.56
CA ARG A 122 15.03 10.70 -4.36
C ARG A 122 15.93 10.80 -3.13
N ARG A 123 17.13 11.40 -3.29
CA ARG A 123 18.09 11.65 -2.19
C ARG A 123 18.30 10.44 -1.27
N GLY A 124 18.39 9.23 -1.84
CA GLY A 124 18.58 8.00 -1.09
C GLY A 124 17.32 7.43 -0.44
N LYS A 125 16.17 8.11 -0.56
CA LYS A 125 14.87 7.57 -0.17
C LYS A 125 14.16 7.01 -1.40
N THR A 126 13.71 5.78 -1.32
CA THR A 126 12.94 5.13 -2.38
C THR A 126 11.54 4.82 -1.86
N ILE A 127 10.54 5.23 -2.64
CA ILE A 127 9.12 4.91 -2.38
C ILE A 127 8.80 3.59 -3.05
N ARG A 128 8.28 2.64 -2.27
CA ARG A 128 7.95 1.27 -2.68
C ARG A 128 6.64 0.83 -2.04
N PRO A 129 5.92 -0.11 -2.68
CA PRO A 129 4.85 -0.83 -2.00
C PRO A 129 5.43 -1.60 -0.80
N LYS A 130 4.70 -1.62 0.30
CA LYS A 130 5.08 -2.33 1.53
C LYS A 130 4.20 -3.56 1.78
N THR A 131 3.13 -3.71 1.00
CA THR A 131 2.18 -4.84 1.09
C THR A 131 1.73 -5.25 -0.30
N LEU A 132 1.22 -6.47 -0.43
CA LEU A 132 0.67 -6.97 -1.69
C LEU A 132 -0.47 -6.09 -2.22
N ASN A 133 -1.38 -5.63 -1.36
CA ASN A 133 -2.46 -4.75 -1.79
C ASN A 133 -1.96 -3.39 -2.29
N GLN A 134 -0.88 -2.86 -1.70
CA GLN A 134 -0.23 -1.66 -2.23
C GLN A 134 0.41 -1.91 -3.60
N LYS A 135 1.04 -3.09 -3.81
CA LYS A 135 1.57 -3.45 -5.12
C LYS A 135 0.45 -3.58 -6.15
N ARG A 136 -0.62 -4.30 -5.84
CA ARG A 136 -1.81 -4.43 -6.72
C ARG A 136 -2.39 -3.06 -7.09
N TYR A 137 -2.42 -2.14 -6.14
CA TYR A 137 -2.86 -0.77 -6.38
C TYR A 137 -1.93 -0.01 -7.34
N VAL A 138 -0.61 -0.13 -7.15
CA VAL A 138 0.38 0.46 -8.06
C VAL A 138 0.28 -0.15 -9.45
N ASP A 139 0.19 -1.47 -9.56
CA ASP A 139 0.02 -2.18 -10.83
C ASP A 139 -1.28 -1.76 -11.54
N ALA A 140 -2.37 -1.58 -10.80
CA ALA A 140 -3.63 -1.07 -11.34
C ALA A 140 -3.49 0.34 -11.90
N ILE A 141 -2.74 1.23 -11.22
CA ILE A 141 -2.45 2.56 -11.72
C ILE A 141 -1.65 2.49 -13.03
N ASP A 142 -0.70 1.56 -13.15
CA ASP A 142 0.07 1.40 -14.38
C ASP A 142 -0.75 0.84 -15.56
N ALA A 143 -1.76 0.04 -15.28
CA ALA A 143 -2.53 -0.68 -16.29
C ALA A 143 -3.81 0.05 -16.75
N HIS A 144 -4.36 0.98 -15.95
CA HIS A 144 -5.70 1.54 -16.19
C HIS A 144 -5.73 3.06 -16.20
N THR A 145 -6.61 3.61 -17.03
CA THR A 145 -6.82 5.06 -17.16
C THR A 145 -7.51 5.67 -15.94
N VAL A 146 -8.42 4.93 -15.30
CA VAL A 146 -9.13 5.37 -14.08
C VAL A 146 -9.01 4.29 -13.02
N VAL A 147 -8.52 4.66 -11.84
CA VAL A 147 -8.30 3.75 -10.70
C VAL A 147 -8.95 4.30 -9.44
N PHE A 148 -9.67 3.44 -8.72
CA PHE A 148 -10.25 3.75 -7.42
C PHE A 148 -9.46 3.07 -6.31
N GLY A 149 -8.73 3.85 -5.51
CA GLY A 149 -8.01 3.40 -4.32
C GLY A 149 -8.88 3.55 -3.08
N ILE A 150 -9.66 2.52 -2.73
CA ILE A 150 -10.59 2.54 -1.61
C ILE A 150 -10.04 1.72 -0.45
N GLY A 151 -10.07 2.26 0.76
CA GLY A 151 -9.62 1.54 1.95
C GLY A 151 -9.43 2.46 3.15
N PRO A 152 -9.09 1.91 4.33
CA PRO A 152 -8.92 2.69 5.57
C PRO A 152 -7.85 3.76 5.48
N ALA A 153 -7.93 4.77 6.36
CA ALA A 153 -6.89 5.79 6.51
C ALA A 153 -5.52 5.16 6.84
N GLY A 154 -4.44 5.84 6.48
CA GLY A 154 -3.07 5.39 6.76
C GLY A 154 -2.56 4.23 5.90
N THR A 155 -3.34 3.70 4.95
CA THR A 155 -2.91 2.60 4.05
C THR A 155 -2.03 3.06 2.89
N GLY A 156 -1.73 4.34 2.76
CA GLY A 156 -0.82 4.90 1.76
C GLY A 156 -1.43 5.16 0.38
N LYS A 157 -2.75 5.12 0.22
CA LYS A 157 -3.45 5.31 -1.07
C LYS A 157 -3.02 6.59 -1.79
N THR A 158 -3.22 7.73 -1.16
CA THR A 158 -2.89 9.05 -1.71
C THR A 158 -1.39 9.20 -1.92
N TYR A 159 -0.57 8.73 -0.98
CA TYR A 159 0.89 8.80 -1.06
C TYR A 159 1.43 8.02 -2.26
N LEU A 160 0.97 6.79 -2.50
CA LEU A 160 1.39 5.98 -3.64
C LEU A 160 0.88 6.54 -4.97
N ALA A 161 -0.36 7.05 -5.02
CA ALA A 161 -0.89 7.74 -6.20
C ALA A 161 -0.03 8.95 -6.56
N MET A 162 0.38 9.76 -5.57
CA MET A 162 1.24 10.90 -5.78
C MET A 162 2.64 10.50 -6.25
N ALA A 163 3.21 9.43 -5.69
CA ALA A 163 4.50 8.90 -6.16
C ALA A 163 4.43 8.48 -7.64
N LYS A 164 3.32 7.84 -8.05
CA LYS A 164 3.07 7.47 -9.46
C LYS A 164 2.88 8.71 -10.34
N ALA A 165 2.19 9.73 -9.87
CA ALA A 165 2.02 10.99 -10.60
C ALA A 165 3.36 11.70 -10.84
N VAL A 166 4.20 11.77 -9.81
CA VAL A 166 5.55 12.34 -9.91
C VAL A 166 6.42 11.52 -10.87
N GLN A 167 6.36 10.18 -10.78
CA GLN A 167 7.05 9.29 -11.71
C GLN A 167 6.60 9.55 -13.16
N ALA A 168 5.29 9.60 -13.42
CA ALA A 168 4.73 9.83 -14.74
C ALA A 168 5.14 11.21 -15.32
N LEU A 169 5.22 12.25 -14.48
CA LEU A 169 5.71 13.56 -14.87
C LEU A 169 7.22 13.53 -15.22
N GLN A 170 8.04 12.89 -14.39
CA GLN A 170 9.48 12.77 -14.61
C GLN A 170 9.82 11.95 -15.86
N THR A 171 9.06 10.89 -16.13
CA THR A 171 9.20 10.05 -17.34
C THR A 171 8.50 10.64 -18.57
N LYS A 172 7.89 11.83 -18.44
CA LYS A 172 7.19 12.55 -19.52
C LYS A 172 6.00 11.77 -20.12
N GLN A 173 5.40 10.89 -19.35
CA GLN A 173 4.14 10.22 -19.73
C GLN A 173 2.97 11.19 -19.65
N VAL A 174 3.05 12.18 -18.75
CA VAL A 174 2.12 13.29 -18.63
C VAL A 174 2.88 14.62 -18.60
N THR A 175 2.19 15.70 -18.91
CA THR A 175 2.77 17.06 -18.87
C THR A 175 2.41 17.82 -17.61
N ARG A 176 1.38 17.36 -16.87
CA ARG A 176 0.87 18.01 -15.66
C ARG A 176 0.41 17.03 -14.60
N ILE A 177 0.47 17.49 -13.36
CA ILE A 177 -0.15 16.83 -12.20
C ILE A 177 -1.24 17.76 -11.66
N ILE A 178 -2.44 17.20 -11.46
CA ILE A 178 -3.55 17.94 -10.87
C ILE A 178 -3.99 17.19 -9.61
N LEU A 179 -3.85 17.85 -8.47
CA LEU A 179 -4.25 17.34 -7.16
C LEU A 179 -5.48 18.09 -6.71
N THR A 180 -6.55 17.35 -6.45
CA THR A 180 -7.81 17.97 -6.05
C THR A 180 -8.43 17.23 -4.87
N ARG A 181 -9.16 17.99 -4.06
CA ARG A 181 -9.86 17.47 -2.88
C ARG A 181 -11.20 18.21 -2.74
N PRO A 182 -12.29 17.53 -2.34
CA PRO A 182 -13.53 18.24 -2.01
C PRO A 182 -13.26 19.13 -0.78
N ALA A 183 -13.68 20.39 -0.87
CA ALA A 183 -13.72 21.26 0.28
C ALA A 183 -14.98 20.90 1.09
N VAL A 184 -14.80 20.14 2.16
CA VAL A 184 -15.90 19.77 3.07
C VAL A 184 -15.73 20.56 4.36
N GLU A 185 -16.79 21.17 4.81
CA GLU A 185 -16.85 21.80 6.11
C GLU A 185 -16.96 20.70 7.19
N ALA A 186 -15.84 20.26 7.74
CA ALA A 186 -15.83 19.36 8.89
C ALA A 186 -16.34 20.11 10.15
N GLY A 187 -17.66 20.28 10.24
CA GLY A 187 -18.31 20.90 11.40
C GLY A 187 -18.16 22.42 11.53
N GLU A 188 -17.18 23.03 10.86
CA GLU A 188 -16.99 24.49 10.80
C GLU A 188 -17.40 25.00 9.42
N ARG A 189 -18.38 25.87 9.37
CA ARG A 189 -18.81 26.51 8.13
C ARG A 189 -17.69 27.40 7.62
N LEU A 190 -17.16 27.13 6.40
CA LEU A 190 -16.14 27.94 5.71
C LEU A 190 -16.45 29.46 5.77
N GLY A 191 -17.71 29.82 5.92
CA GLY A 191 -18.17 31.20 6.09
C GLY A 191 -17.68 31.88 7.37
N PHE A 192 -17.33 31.16 8.42
CA PHE A 192 -16.90 31.73 9.71
C PHE A 192 -15.40 31.91 9.86
N LEU A 193 -14.58 31.33 8.98
CA LEU A 193 -13.13 31.54 9.01
C LEU A 193 -12.81 32.94 8.44
N PRO A 194 -11.95 33.74 9.09
CA PRO A 194 -11.45 35.00 8.52
C PRO A 194 -10.51 34.72 7.32
N GLY A 195 -10.51 35.63 6.33
CA GLY A 195 -9.63 35.55 5.17
C GLY A 195 -10.35 35.32 3.85
N THR A 196 -9.55 35.31 2.77
CA THR A 196 -9.99 34.99 1.41
C THR A 196 -10.41 33.55 1.27
N LEU A 197 -11.17 33.19 0.24
CA LEU A 197 -11.58 31.81 -0.04
C LEU A 197 -10.36 30.89 -0.18
N SER A 198 -9.29 31.38 -0.79
CA SER A 198 -8.02 30.63 -0.95
C SER A 198 -7.39 30.30 0.41
N GLU A 199 -7.29 31.29 1.30
CA GLU A 199 -6.73 31.09 2.65
C GLU A 199 -7.56 30.11 3.50
N LYS A 200 -8.87 30.06 3.30
CA LYS A 200 -9.78 29.14 3.99
C LYS A 200 -9.65 27.69 3.49
N ILE A 201 -9.28 27.49 2.24
CA ILE A 201 -9.16 26.18 1.61
C ILE A 201 -7.74 25.60 1.79
N ASP A 202 -6.73 26.45 1.97
CA ASP A 202 -5.32 26.05 2.08
C ASP A 202 -5.07 24.95 3.13
N PRO A 203 -5.65 24.98 4.34
CA PRO A 203 -5.48 23.92 5.34
C PRO A 203 -5.90 22.52 4.84
N TYR A 204 -6.94 22.45 4.01
CA TYR A 204 -7.43 21.18 3.47
C TYR A 204 -6.53 20.61 2.37
N LEU A 205 -5.74 21.46 1.72
CA LEU A 205 -4.80 21.08 0.67
C LEU A 205 -3.39 20.80 1.20
N ARG A 206 -3.10 21.21 2.45
CA ARG A 206 -1.77 21.06 3.07
C ARG A 206 -1.21 19.63 3.01
N PRO A 207 -1.99 18.56 3.29
CA PRO A 207 -1.47 17.20 3.19
C PRO A 207 -0.96 16.84 1.78
N LEU A 208 -1.52 17.42 0.73
CA LEU A 208 -1.07 17.22 -0.63
C LEU A 208 0.27 17.93 -0.90
N TYR A 209 0.44 19.14 -0.37
CA TYR A 209 1.73 19.85 -0.43
C TYR A 209 2.83 19.11 0.33
N ASP A 210 2.53 18.61 1.53
CA ASP A 210 3.49 17.87 2.35
C ASP A 210 3.98 16.62 1.62
N ALA A 211 3.08 15.87 0.98
CA ALA A 211 3.44 14.71 0.19
C ALA A 211 4.28 15.08 -1.06
N LEU A 212 3.99 16.20 -1.74
CA LEU A 212 4.83 16.69 -2.83
C LEU A 212 6.25 17.04 -2.34
N HIS A 213 6.39 17.67 -1.19
CA HIS A 213 7.68 18.03 -0.61
C HIS A 213 8.53 16.79 -0.28
N ASP A 214 7.89 15.69 0.11
CA ASP A 214 8.57 14.41 0.32
C ASP A 214 9.12 13.81 -0.98
N MET A 215 8.46 14.06 -2.11
CA MET A 215 8.70 13.40 -3.40
C MET A 215 9.50 14.22 -4.39
N MET A 216 9.46 15.54 -4.28
CA MET A 216 10.07 16.47 -5.23
C MET A 216 11.01 17.46 -4.52
N ASP A 217 11.84 18.15 -5.28
CA ASP A 217 12.67 19.21 -4.73
C ASP A 217 11.81 20.38 -4.25
N PRO A 218 11.88 20.77 -2.95
CA PRO A 218 11.11 21.89 -2.44
C PRO A 218 11.31 23.19 -3.22
N GLU A 219 12.51 23.42 -3.77
CA GLU A 219 12.80 24.60 -4.58
C GLU A 219 12.18 24.54 -6.00
N ALA A 220 11.92 23.34 -6.50
CA ALA A 220 11.31 23.14 -7.81
C ALA A 220 9.77 23.26 -7.76
N ILE A 221 9.14 22.90 -6.63
CA ILE A 221 7.67 22.87 -6.52
C ILE A 221 7.04 24.26 -6.82
N PRO A 222 7.48 25.39 -6.24
CA PRO A 222 6.90 26.69 -6.54
C PRO A 222 7.03 27.07 -8.04
N LYS A 223 8.14 26.72 -8.68
CA LYS A 223 8.36 26.96 -10.10
C LYS A 223 7.41 26.14 -10.98
N LEU A 224 7.22 24.85 -10.66
CA LEU A 224 6.31 23.98 -11.37
C LEU A 224 4.84 24.39 -11.17
N MET A 225 4.49 24.87 -9.99
CA MET A 225 3.16 25.42 -9.72
C MET A 225 2.91 26.72 -10.49
N SER A 226 3.87 27.64 -10.48
CA SER A 226 3.76 28.91 -11.24
C SER A 226 3.67 28.66 -12.74
N ALA A 227 4.33 27.61 -13.25
CA ALA A 227 4.26 27.20 -14.65
C ALA A 227 2.98 26.39 -14.99
N GLY A 228 2.12 26.09 -14.02
CA GLY A 228 0.92 25.28 -14.21
C GLY A 228 1.19 23.79 -14.50
N VAL A 229 2.43 23.32 -14.23
CA VAL A 229 2.81 21.91 -14.35
C VAL A 229 2.26 21.10 -13.18
N ILE A 230 2.23 21.70 -11.99
CA ILE A 230 1.57 21.13 -10.81
C ILE A 230 0.48 22.10 -10.39
N GLU A 231 -0.74 21.59 -10.26
CA GLU A 231 -1.89 22.32 -9.77
C GLU A 231 -2.47 21.61 -8.54
N VAL A 232 -2.64 22.35 -7.46
CA VAL A 232 -3.34 21.89 -6.26
C VAL A 232 -4.56 22.79 -6.06
N ALA A 233 -5.76 22.25 -6.21
CA ALA A 233 -6.97 23.03 -6.25
C ALA A 233 -8.19 22.30 -5.67
N PRO A 234 -9.17 23.03 -5.12
CA PRO A 234 -10.45 22.41 -4.70
C PRO A 234 -11.18 21.81 -5.88
N LEU A 235 -11.93 20.72 -5.62
CA LEU A 235 -12.70 20.00 -6.64
C LEU A 235 -13.62 20.91 -7.47
N ALA A 236 -14.17 21.94 -6.88
CA ALA A 236 -15.06 22.89 -7.55
C ALA A 236 -14.38 23.58 -8.76
N TYR A 237 -13.06 23.75 -8.74
CA TYR A 237 -12.29 24.39 -9.81
C TYR A 237 -12.09 23.50 -11.04
N MET A 238 -12.45 22.24 -10.94
CA MET A 238 -12.43 21.29 -12.07
C MET A 238 -13.63 21.46 -13.01
N ARG A 239 -14.66 22.18 -12.57
CA ARG A 239 -15.90 22.33 -13.32
C ARG A 239 -15.69 23.04 -14.67
N GLY A 240 -16.25 22.48 -15.75
CA GLY A 240 -16.18 23.06 -17.10
C GLY A 240 -14.84 22.85 -17.82
N ARG A 241 -13.88 22.17 -17.20
CA ARG A 241 -12.57 21.88 -17.80
C ARG A 241 -12.58 20.56 -18.56
N THR A 242 -11.72 20.45 -19.54
CA THR A 242 -11.26 19.17 -20.11
C THR A 242 -9.76 19.08 -19.84
N ILE A 243 -9.33 18.03 -19.17
CA ILE A 243 -7.97 17.90 -18.65
C ILE A 243 -7.25 16.87 -19.51
N ASN A 244 -6.32 17.32 -20.35
CA ASN A 244 -5.53 16.48 -21.25
C ASN A 244 -4.09 16.33 -20.73
N ASP A 245 -3.43 15.23 -21.12
CA ASP A 245 -2.02 14.92 -20.89
C ASP A 245 -1.60 15.11 -19.42
N SER A 246 -2.48 14.69 -18.51
CA SER A 246 -2.36 14.98 -17.09
C SER A 246 -2.57 13.74 -16.21
N PHE A 247 -1.85 13.69 -15.09
CA PHE A 247 -2.15 12.77 -14.00
C PHE A 247 -3.00 13.50 -12.96
N ILE A 248 -4.22 13.02 -12.74
CA ILE A 248 -5.23 13.68 -11.92
C ILE A 248 -5.51 12.83 -10.69
N ILE A 249 -5.42 13.42 -9.49
CA ILE A 249 -5.75 12.75 -8.23
C ILE A 249 -6.91 13.48 -7.56
N LEU A 250 -7.98 12.74 -7.26
CA LEU A 250 -9.04 13.19 -6.37
C LEU A 250 -8.86 12.48 -5.02
N ASP A 251 -8.44 13.25 -4.02
CA ASP A 251 -8.28 12.75 -2.66
C ASP A 251 -9.54 12.99 -1.80
N GLU A 252 -9.75 12.17 -0.77
CA GLU A 252 -10.92 12.19 0.13
C GLU A 252 -12.26 12.15 -0.62
N ALA A 253 -12.32 11.34 -1.67
CA ALA A 253 -13.45 11.27 -2.59
C ALA A 253 -14.76 10.78 -1.94
N GLN A 254 -14.72 10.15 -0.74
CA GLN A 254 -15.91 9.82 0.03
C GLN A 254 -16.73 11.07 0.40
N ASN A 255 -16.09 12.24 0.43
CA ASN A 255 -16.69 13.52 0.74
C ASN A 255 -17.20 14.28 -0.49
N THR A 256 -17.38 13.58 -1.62
CA THR A 256 -18.06 14.13 -2.81
C THR A 256 -19.53 13.74 -2.84
N THR A 257 -20.38 14.64 -3.36
CA THR A 257 -21.73 14.25 -3.77
C THR A 257 -21.70 13.45 -5.08
N ALA A 258 -22.84 12.82 -5.44
CA ALA A 258 -22.97 12.10 -6.72
C ALA A 258 -22.71 13.02 -7.92
N GLU A 259 -23.22 14.25 -7.87
CA GLU A 259 -23.04 15.25 -8.93
C GLU A 259 -21.60 15.70 -9.04
N GLN A 260 -20.90 15.89 -7.89
CA GLN A 260 -19.49 16.25 -7.87
C GLN A 260 -18.60 15.13 -8.44
N MET A 261 -18.87 13.87 -8.06
CA MET A 261 -18.15 12.71 -8.62
C MET A 261 -18.39 12.59 -10.12
N LYS A 262 -19.63 12.68 -10.59
CA LYS A 262 -19.95 12.68 -12.01
C LYS A 262 -19.26 13.84 -12.74
N MET A 263 -19.34 15.04 -12.17
CA MET A 263 -18.67 16.22 -12.71
C MET A 263 -17.16 15.98 -12.86
N PHE A 264 -16.50 15.42 -11.85
CA PHE A 264 -15.07 15.15 -11.85
C PHE A 264 -14.67 14.11 -12.90
N LEU A 265 -15.33 12.94 -12.92
CA LEU A 265 -14.99 11.85 -13.84
C LEU A 265 -15.13 12.28 -15.30
N THR A 266 -16.08 13.17 -15.61
CA THR A 266 -16.26 13.73 -16.96
C THR A 266 -15.23 14.81 -17.33
N ARG A 267 -14.23 15.11 -16.50
CA ARG A 267 -13.09 16.01 -16.84
C ARG A 267 -11.96 15.29 -17.53
N LEU A 268 -11.95 13.95 -17.52
CA LEU A 268 -10.91 13.16 -18.15
C LEU A 268 -10.81 13.47 -19.63
N GLY A 269 -9.64 13.93 -20.05
CA GLY A 269 -9.29 14.24 -21.42
C GLY A 269 -8.30 13.22 -21.99
N PHE A 270 -7.90 13.43 -23.24
CA PHE A 270 -6.95 12.56 -23.93
C PHE A 270 -5.58 12.57 -23.23
N GLY A 271 -4.89 11.42 -23.25
CA GLY A 271 -3.55 11.28 -22.64
C GLY A 271 -3.54 11.46 -21.13
N SER A 272 -4.70 11.48 -20.46
CA SER A 272 -4.78 11.67 -19.02
C SER A 272 -5.10 10.37 -18.28
N GLN A 273 -4.64 10.32 -17.03
CA GLN A 273 -4.90 9.25 -16.08
C GLN A 273 -5.54 9.83 -14.83
N MET A 274 -6.45 9.08 -14.21
CA MET A 274 -7.22 9.53 -13.06
C MET A 274 -7.14 8.53 -11.92
N VAL A 275 -6.79 8.99 -10.73
CA VAL A 275 -6.79 8.18 -9.52
C VAL A 275 -7.70 8.83 -8.49
N VAL A 276 -8.66 8.06 -8.00
CA VAL A 276 -9.64 8.49 -6.99
C VAL A 276 -9.33 7.76 -5.69
N THR A 277 -8.97 8.49 -4.63
CA THR A 277 -8.67 7.90 -3.33
C THR A 277 -9.73 8.26 -2.30
N GLY A 278 -10.05 7.32 -1.41
CA GLY A 278 -11.03 7.59 -0.36
C GLY A 278 -11.19 6.46 0.65
N ASP A 279 -11.88 6.79 1.74
CA ASP A 279 -12.26 5.87 2.82
C ASP A 279 -13.78 5.92 3.02
N VAL A 280 -14.47 4.89 2.60
CA VAL A 280 -15.95 4.82 2.68
C VAL A 280 -16.49 4.78 4.11
N THR A 281 -15.62 4.61 5.11
CA THR A 281 -15.99 4.64 6.54
C THR A 281 -15.91 6.04 7.15
N GLN A 282 -15.26 7.00 6.48
CA GLN A 282 -15.01 8.36 6.94
C GLN A 282 -15.79 9.38 6.08
N VAL A 283 -17.11 9.32 6.11
CA VAL A 283 -17.97 10.20 5.32
C VAL A 283 -18.43 11.38 6.19
N ASP A 284 -17.95 12.58 5.86
CA ASP A 284 -18.28 13.83 6.58
C ASP A 284 -19.40 14.64 5.89
N LEU A 285 -20.10 14.04 4.93
CA LEU A 285 -21.20 14.69 4.22
C LEU A 285 -22.44 14.82 5.11
N PRO A 286 -23.09 15.99 5.16
CA PRO A 286 -24.41 16.10 5.76
C PRO A 286 -25.40 15.24 4.95
N ALA A 287 -26.17 14.40 5.63
CA ALA A 287 -27.19 13.47 5.15
C ALA A 287 -27.27 13.28 3.63
N GLY A 288 -26.62 12.28 3.09
CA GLY A 288 -26.61 11.96 1.65
C GLY A 288 -25.67 10.81 1.31
N ALA A 289 -25.92 10.17 0.20
CA ALA A 289 -25.05 9.10 -0.28
C ALA A 289 -23.74 9.70 -0.84
N SER A 290 -22.60 9.23 -0.34
CA SER A 290 -21.29 9.56 -0.88
C SER A 290 -21.21 9.21 -2.38
N GLY A 291 -20.70 10.15 -3.20
CA GLY A 291 -20.46 9.94 -4.62
C GLY A 291 -19.51 8.76 -4.87
N LEU A 292 -18.52 8.55 -3.99
CA LEU A 292 -17.62 7.41 -4.05
C LEU A 292 -18.38 6.09 -3.83
N GLN A 293 -19.27 6.04 -2.84
CA GLN A 293 -20.07 4.83 -2.59
C GLN A 293 -21.03 4.53 -3.75
N LEU A 294 -21.60 5.58 -4.36
CA LEU A 294 -22.50 5.40 -5.50
C LEU A 294 -21.75 4.88 -6.72
N VAL A 295 -20.62 5.50 -7.09
CA VAL A 295 -19.86 5.09 -8.27
C VAL A 295 -19.32 3.67 -8.11
N THR A 296 -18.90 3.27 -6.93
CA THR A 296 -18.46 1.89 -6.64
C THR A 296 -19.59 0.89 -6.90
N LYS A 297 -20.82 1.21 -6.49
CA LYS A 297 -21.97 0.34 -6.77
C LYS A 297 -22.26 0.25 -8.28
N VAL A 298 -22.17 1.35 -9.00
CA VAL A 298 -22.41 1.37 -10.46
C VAL A 298 -21.33 0.56 -11.19
N LEU A 299 -20.05 0.75 -10.85
CA LEU A 299 -18.94 0.07 -11.51
C LEU A 299 -18.90 -1.44 -11.22
N ASN A 300 -19.34 -1.88 -10.05
CA ASN A 300 -19.44 -3.31 -9.73
C ASN A 300 -20.51 -4.06 -10.56
N HIS A 301 -21.31 -3.35 -11.34
CA HIS A 301 -22.35 -3.92 -12.21
C HIS A 301 -21.99 -3.80 -13.71
N LEU A 302 -20.81 -3.26 -14.01
CA LEU A 302 -20.28 -3.20 -15.37
C LEU A 302 -19.25 -4.33 -15.50
N ASP A 303 -19.61 -5.40 -16.20
CA ASP A 303 -18.73 -6.51 -16.59
C ASP A 303 -17.65 -6.05 -17.58
#